data_54895e16d195a35760fdd64b990388e3
#
_entry.id   54895e16d195a35760fdd64b990388e3
#
_cell.length_a   1.000
_cell.length_b   1.000
_cell.length_c   1.000
_cell.angle_alpha   90.00
_cell.angle_beta   90.00
_cell.angle_gamma   90.00
#
_symmetry.space_group_name_H-M   'P 1'
#
loop_
_entity.id
_entity.type
_entity.pdbx_description
1 polymer ?
#
loop_
_entity_poly.entity_id
_entity_poly.type
_entity_poly.pdbx_seq_one_letter_code
_entity_poly.pdbx_strand_id
1 'polypeptide(L)'
;MNRLVFMSTLNEIPQSLGKLNGKAAVITGGTTGIGLAAAKLFVREGAYVFITGRRQKELDEAVKAIGSNVTGVQGDVAKLADLDRLYETIKAKGRMDIVFANAGLAEFSPLASITEEHFDKLFNINVKGTLFTVQKALPLLNDGSSIILTGSIAGVKGTPAFGVYGATKAAIRNFVRAWTVELKDRRIRSNVLSPGPTDTPLVTRQPVDAIARIVSTIPMGRMGEPDEIAKAALFLASDDSSFVTGIELFVDGGRAQI
;
A
#
# COMPACT_ATOMS: atom_id res chain seq x y z
N MET A 1 56.45 -35.92 -0.01
CA MET A 1 55.06 -35.94 0.51
C MET A 1 54.67 -34.52 0.91
N ASN A 2 54.19 -33.73 -0.05
CA ASN A 2 53.73 -32.36 0.20
C ASN A 2 52.20 -32.35 0.25
N ARG A 3 51.64 -32.10 1.44
CA ARG A 3 50.23 -31.84 1.62
C ARG A 3 49.98 -30.37 1.26
N LEU A 4 49.31 -30.13 0.12
CA LEU A 4 48.73 -28.83 -0.20
C LEU A 4 47.54 -28.58 0.74
N VAL A 5 47.70 -27.58 1.60
CA VAL A 5 46.63 -27.05 2.42
C VAL A 5 45.82 -26.09 1.53
N PHE A 6 44.62 -26.49 1.09
CA PHE A 6 43.65 -25.61 0.49
C PHE A 6 43.06 -24.73 1.61
N MET A 7 43.56 -23.53 1.76
CA MET A 7 42.85 -22.48 2.49
C MET A 7 41.70 -22.00 1.62
N SER A 8 40.47 -22.43 1.94
CA SER A 8 39.27 -21.86 1.39
C SER A 8 39.06 -20.47 2.02
N THR A 9 39.42 -19.43 1.30
CA THR A 9 38.90 -18.10 1.56
C THR A 9 37.39 -18.12 1.25
N LEU A 10 36.57 -18.29 2.28
CA LEU A 10 35.16 -17.94 2.21
C LEU A 10 35.11 -16.45 1.92
N ASN A 11 34.91 -16.08 0.65
CA ASN A 11 34.51 -14.74 0.28
C ASN A 11 33.24 -14.44 1.08
N GLU A 12 33.35 -13.52 2.04
CA GLU A 12 32.17 -12.91 2.66
C GLU A 12 31.34 -12.33 1.52
N ILE A 13 30.19 -12.94 1.26
CA ILE A 13 29.18 -12.37 0.36
C ILE A 13 28.82 -11.02 0.99
N PRO A 14 29.04 -9.90 0.31
CA PRO A 14 28.65 -8.60 0.86
C PRO A 14 27.19 -8.69 1.27
N GLN A 15 26.85 -8.34 2.52
CA GLN A 15 25.46 -8.22 2.93
C GLN A 15 24.78 -7.32 1.90
N SER A 16 23.87 -7.89 1.13
CA SER A 16 23.14 -7.10 0.14
C SER A 16 22.41 -5.98 0.87
N LEU A 17 22.68 -4.75 0.48
CA LEU A 17 21.91 -3.59 0.96
C LEU A 17 20.43 -3.89 0.72
N GLY A 18 19.57 -3.54 1.69
CA GLY A 18 18.12 -3.76 1.53
C GLY A 18 17.59 -3.10 0.25
N LYS A 19 16.53 -3.66 -0.34
CA LYS A 19 15.96 -3.24 -1.63
C LYS A 19 15.53 -1.77 -1.70
N LEU A 20 15.32 -1.13 -0.56
CA LEU A 20 14.94 0.27 -0.44
C LEU A 20 15.99 1.10 0.30
N ASN A 21 17.24 0.65 0.31
CA ASN A 21 18.31 1.36 1.01
C ASN A 21 18.45 2.81 0.53
N GLY A 22 18.39 3.75 1.48
CA GLY A 22 18.49 5.20 1.20
C GLY A 22 17.23 5.82 0.57
N LYS A 23 16.16 5.07 0.36
CA LYS A 23 14.88 5.57 -0.17
C LYS A 23 14.02 6.15 0.95
N ALA A 24 13.19 7.14 0.61
CA ALA A 24 12.16 7.66 1.49
C ALA A 24 10.77 7.33 0.95
N ALA A 25 9.89 6.85 1.84
CA ALA A 25 8.53 6.42 1.47
C ALA A 25 7.47 7.09 2.35
N VAL A 26 6.31 7.38 1.78
CA VAL A 26 5.10 7.71 2.53
C VAL A 26 4.07 6.60 2.36
N ILE A 27 3.47 6.17 3.49
CA ILE A 27 2.41 5.14 3.52
C ILE A 27 1.21 5.71 4.27
N THR A 28 0.11 5.96 3.55
CA THR A 28 -1.12 6.36 4.21
C THR A 28 -1.87 5.15 4.79
N GLY A 29 -2.53 5.32 5.93
CA GLY A 29 -3.12 4.18 6.65
C GLY A 29 -2.08 3.20 7.18
N GLY A 30 -0.90 3.71 7.59
CA GLY A 30 0.24 2.90 8.04
C GLY A 30 0.15 2.41 9.49
N THR A 31 -0.99 2.57 10.16
CA THR A 31 -1.13 2.24 11.59
C THR A 31 -1.57 0.79 11.85
N THR A 32 -2.17 0.11 10.89
CA THR A 32 -2.69 -1.26 11.04
C THR A 32 -2.64 -2.04 9.73
N GLY A 33 -2.85 -3.36 9.78
CA GLY A 33 -3.03 -4.23 8.61
C GLY A 33 -1.91 -4.11 7.58
N ILE A 34 -2.29 -4.03 6.30
CA ILE A 34 -1.36 -4.00 5.16
C ILE A 34 -0.38 -2.81 5.26
N GLY A 35 -0.88 -1.62 5.61
CA GLY A 35 -0.04 -0.43 5.70
C GLY A 35 1.04 -0.53 6.76
N LEU A 36 0.72 -1.08 7.93
CA LEU A 36 1.70 -1.31 9.00
C LEU A 36 2.72 -2.40 8.62
N ALA A 37 2.25 -3.50 8.01
CA ALA A 37 3.12 -4.56 7.53
C ALA A 37 4.11 -4.04 6.47
N ALA A 38 3.62 -3.24 5.52
CA ALA A 38 4.46 -2.59 4.51
C ALA A 38 5.46 -1.61 5.13
N ALA A 39 5.05 -0.79 6.11
CA ALA A 39 5.95 0.13 6.78
C ALA A 39 7.10 -0.59 7.50
N LYS A 40 6.78 -1.66 8.24
CA LYS A 40 7.79 -2.52 8.88
C LYS A 40 8.75 -3.14 7.87
N LEU A 41 8.22 -3.65 6.76
CA LEU A 41 9.04 -4.28 5.71
C LEU A 41 9.93 -3.25 5.02
N PHE A 42 9.39 -2.08 4.65
CA PHE A 42 10.18 -1.03 3.97
C PHE A 42 11.33 -0.51 4.83
N VAL A 43 11.10 -0.35 6.15
CA VAL A 43 12.17 0.01 7.09
C VAL A 43 13.23 -1.09 7.17
N ARG A 44 12.85 -2.37 7.23
CA ARG A 44 13.80 -3.50 7.21
C ARG A 44 14.63 -3.54 5.93
N GLU A 45 14.06 -3.07 4.84
CA GLU A 45 14.72 -2.97 3.53
C GLU A 45 15.50 -1.65 3.35
N GLY A 46 15.69 -0.88 4.41
CA GLY A 46 16.57 0.30 4.45
C GLY A 46 15.89 1.64 4.11
N ALA A 47 14.57 1.68 3.97
CA ALA A 47 13.86 2.94 3.73
C ALA A 47 13.67 3.75 5.01
N TYR A 48 13.59 5.08 4.85
CA TYR A 48 12.95 5.96 5.82
C TYR A 48 11.46 6.09 5.50
N VAL A 49 10.57 5.84 6.47
CA VAL A 49 9.13 5.74 6.21
C VAL A 49 8.34 6.80 6.98
N PHE A 50 7.49 7.54 6.27
CA PHE A 50 6.46 8.38 6.87
C PHE A 50 5.14 7.59 6.86
N ILE A 51 4.50 7.49 8.03
CA ILE A 51 3.17 6.87 8.12
C ILE A 51 2.14 7.88 8.57
N THR A 52 0.89 7.74 8.11
CA THR A 52 -0.22 8.55 8.62
C THR A 52 -1.40 7.70 9.01
N GLY A 53 -2.16 8.18 10.00
CA GLY A 53 -3.39 7.61 10.49
C GLY A 53 -4.19 8.62 11.29
N ARG A 54 -5.49 8.39 11.43
CA ARG A 54 -6.41 9.35 12.05
C ARG A 54 -6.31 9.40 13.58
N ARG A 55 -6.02 8.28 14.20
CA ARG A 55 -6.02 8.12 15.67
C ARG A 55 -4.60 8.17 16.18
N GLN A 56 -4.34 9.17 17.05
CA GLN A 56 -3.00 9.40 17.58
C GLN A 56 -2.45 8.19 18.33
N LYS A 57 -3.25 7.57 19.19
CA LYS A 57 -2.82 6.40 19.97
C LYS A 57 -2.30 5.26 19.09
N GLU A 58 -3.08 4.87 18.06
CA GLU A 58 -2.68 3.80 17.15
C GLU A 58 -1.47 4.20 16.28
N LEU A 59 -1.31 5.50 16.00
CA LEU A 59 -0.14 6.01 15.29
C LEU A 59 1.13 5.88 16.16
N ASP A 60 1.04 6.26 17.43
CA ASP A 60 2.16 6.15 18.37
C ASP A 60 2.56 4.68 18.61
N GLU A 61 1.57 3.80 18.75
CA GLU A 61 1.79 2.35 18.86
C GLU A 61 2.46 1.78 17.60
N ALA A 62 2.04 2.22 16.42
CA ALA A 62 2.63 1.79 15.14
C ALA A 62 4.07 2.28 15.01
N VAL A 63 4.36 3.54 15.29
CA VAL A 63 5.73 4.10 15.31
C VAL A 63 6.62 3.31 16.26
N LYS A 64 6.14 3.02 17.47
CA LYS A 64 6.86 2.19 18.45
C LYS A 64 7.11 0.77 17.94
N ALA A 65 6.12 0.16 17.26
CA ALA A 65 6.22 -1.20 16.73
C ALA A 65 7.12 -1.32 15.49
N ILE A 66 7.30 -0.23 14.73
CA ILE A 66 8.24 -0.15 13.61
C ILE A 66 9.66 0.10 14.14
N GLY A 67 9.82 0.97 15.13
CA GLY A 67 11.07 1.24 15.84
C GLY A 67 11.85 2.43 15.26
N SER A 68 12.82 2.19 14.38
CA SER A 68 13.67 3.22 13.78
C SER A 68 13.21 3.64 12.38
N ASN A 69 13.81 4.71 11.85
CA ASN A 69 13.59 5.18 10.47
C ASN A 69 12.11 5.40 10.11
N VAL A 70 11.32 5.84 11.06
CA VAL A 70 9.90 6.12 10.86
C VAL A 70 9.50 7.45 11.50
N THR A 71 8.58 8.17 10.83
CA THR A 71 7.88 9.34 11.38
C THR A 71 6.38 9.15 11.22
N GLY A 72 5.65 9.26 12.32
CA GLY A 72 4.18 9.28 12.32
C GLY A 72 3.66 10.71 12.20
N VAL A 73 2.72 10.94 11.28
CA VAL A 73 2.01 12.23 11.13
C VAL A 73 0.52 11.96 11.21
N GLN A 74 -0.14 12.46 12.26
CA GLN A 74 -1.60 12.32 12.40
C GLN A 74 -2.31 13.05 11.26
N GLY A 75 -3.26 12.38 10.60
CA GLY A 75 -4.04 13.00 9.53
C GLY A 75 -5.11 12.08 8.97
N ASP A 76 -6.12 12.72 8.37
CA ASP A 76 -7.19 12.10 7.59
C ASP A 76 -6.97 12.44 6.11
N VAL A 77 -6.80 11.44 5.26
CA VAL A 77 -6.59 11.65 3.81
C VAL A 77 -7.76 12.36 3.13
N ALA A 78 -8.96 12.32 3.72
CA ALA A 78 -10.12 13.06 3.22
C ALA A 78 -10.03 14.57 3.48
N LYS A 79 -9.10 15.01 4.35
CA LYS A 79 -8.87 16.43 4.71
C LYS A 79 -7.59 16.93 4.07
N LEU A 80 -7.71 17.85 3.11
CA LEU A 80 -6.56 18.35 2.36
C LEU A 80 -5.53 19.05 3.25
N ALA A 81 -5.95 19.77 4.28
CA ALA A 81 -5.05 20.41 5.25
C ALA A 81 -4.20 19.39 6.03
N ASP A 82 -4.71 18.19 6.28
CA ASP A 82 -3.94 17.12 6.93
C ASP A 82 -2.88 16.55 5.98
N LEU A 83 -3.19 16.44 4.69
CA LEU A 83 -2.21 16.09 3.67
C LEU A 83 -1.15 17.20 3.49
N ASP A 84 -1.54 18.48 3.55
CA ASP A 84 -0.58 19.58 3.51
C ASP A 84 0.44 19.48 4.65
N ARG A 85 -0.03 19.27 5.88
CA ARG A 85 0.81 19.07 7.05
C ARG A 85 1.73 17.85 6.91
N LEU A 86 1.24 16.74 6.34
CA LEU A 86 2.05 15.56 6.06
C LEU A 86 3.21 15.91 5.11
N TYR A 87 2.93 16.58 3.99
CA TYR A 87 3.94 16.88 2.99
C TYR A 87 4.90 17.99 3.40
N GLU A 88 4.48 18.95 4.23
CA GLU A 88 5.41 19.89 4.86
C GLU A 88 6.38 19.17 5.82
N THR A 89 5.90 18.17 6.57
CA THR A 89 6.76 17.33 7.42
C THR A 89 7.79 16.53 6.58
N ILE A 90 7.36 15.97 5.45
CA ILE A 90 8.25 15.25 4.53
C ILE A 90 9.26 16.20 3.91
N LYS A 91 8.83 17.37 3.43
CA LYS A 91 9.67 18.39 2.82
C LYS A 91 10.81 18.85 3.74
N ALA A 92 10.54 18.96 5.03
CA ALA A 92 11.56 19.30 6.03
C ALA A 92 12.67 18.22 6.17
N LYS A 93 12.41 16.98 5.71
CA LYS A 93 13.38 15.87 5.68
C LYS A 93 14.04 15.70 4.31
N GLY A 94 13.53 16.36 3.27
CA GLY A 94 14.05 16.30 1.91
C GLY A 94 13.02 15.86 0.86
N ARG A 95 13.46 15.03 -0.07
CA ARG A 95 12.62 14.46 -1.14
C ARG A 95 12.26 13.01 -0.81
N MET A 96 11.38 12.42 -1.63
CA MET A 96 10.97 11.04 -1.45
C MET A 96 10.91 10.26 -2.77
N ASP A 97 10.86 8.95 -2.67
CA ASP A 97 10.95 8.01 -3.79
C ASP A 97 9.70 7.15 -3.93
N ILE A 98 8.92 6.99 -2.87
CA ILE A 98 7.81 6.04 -2.85
C ILE A 98 6.58 6.67 -2.22
N VAL A 99 5.44 6.56 -2.92
CA VAL A 99 4.11 6.84 -2.37
C VAL A 99 3.32 5.54 -2.35
N PHE A 100 2.95 5.07 -1.16
CA PHE A 100 1.98 4.01 -1.01
C PHE A 100 0.66 4.58 -0.45
N ALA A 101 -0.26 4.96 -1.35
CA ALA A 101 -1.59 5.43 -1.01
C ALA A 101 -2.47 4.23 -0.63
N ASN A 102 -2.36 3.82 0.65
CA ASN A 102 -3.00 2.62 1.17
C ASN A 102 -4.24 2.91 2.02
N ALA A 103 -4.38 4.10 2.59
CA ALA A 103 -5.56 4.45 3.38
C ALA A 103 -6.85 4.23 2.60
N GLY A 104 -7.79 3.53 3.21
CA GLY A 104 -9.08 3.24 2.60
C GLY A 104 -10.11 2.76 3.60
N LEU A 105 -11.36 2.77 3.18
CA LEU A 105 -12.52 2.30 3.93
C LEU A 105 -13.34 1.36 3.05
N ALA A 106 -13.84 0.29 3.64
CA ALA A 106 -14.79 -0.63 3.01
C ALA A 106 -16.03 -0.75 3.90
N GLU A 107 -17.19 -0.51 3.33
CA GLU A 107 -18.48 -0.65 3.99
C GLU A 107 -19.47 -1.32 3.04
N PHE A 108 -20.32 -2.18 3.60
CA PHE A 108 -21.38 -2.85 2.86
C PHE A 108 -22.66 -2.02 2.92
N SER A 109 -23.32 -1.83 1.77
CA SER A 109 -24.67 -1.29 1.69
C SER A 109 -25.39 -1.87 0.47
N PRO A 110 -26.53 -2.57 0.65
CA PRO A 110 -27.38 -3.00 -0.47
C PRO A 110 -27.80 -1.80 -1.32
N LEU A 111 -27.95 -1.99 -2.64
CA LEU A 111 -28.27 -0.91 -3.57
C LEU A 111 -29.45 -0.04 -3.10
N ALA A 112 -30.52 -0.66 -2.61
CA ALA A 112 -31.71 0.06 -2.14
C ALA A 112 -31.50 0.87 -0.85
N SER A 113 -30.38 0.65 -0.13
CA SER A 113 -30.08 1.29 1.17
C SER A 113 -28.90 2.25 1.08
N ILE A 114 -28.35 2.49 -0.09
CA ILE A 114 -27.26 3.44 -0.29
C ILE A 114 -27.80 4.86 -0.06
N THR A 115 -27.14 5.59 0.84
CA THR A 115 -27.40 7.01 1.08
C THR A 115 -26.31 7.86 0.43
N GLU A 116 -26.60 9.15 0.21
CA GLU A 116 -25.61 10.13 -0.26
C GLU A 116 -24.40 10.19 0.70
N GLU A 117 -24.66 10.15 1.99
CA GLU A 117 -23.62 10.17 3.03
C GLU A 117 -22.69 8.94 2.97
N HIS A 118 -23.26 7.76 2.72
CA HIS A 118 -22.48 6.53 2.52
C HIS A 118 -21.60 6.64 1.26
N PHE A 119 -22.17 7.14 0.17
CA PHE A 119 -21.46 7.34 -1.10
C PHE A 119 -20.32 8.36 -0.90
N ASP A 120 -20.60 9.53 -0.38
CA ASP A 120 -19.64 10.60 -0.18
C ASP A 120 -18.49 10.18 0.74
N LYS A 121 -18.80 9.48 1.82
CA LYS A 121 -17.79 8.96 2.75
C LYS A 121 -16.79 8.06 2.05
N LEU A 122 -17.25 7.10 1.24
CA LEU A 122 -16.36 6.17 0.55
C LEU A 122 -15.56 6.88 -0.55
N PHE A 123 -16.20 7.74 -1.35
CA PHE A 123 -15.50 8.48 -2.40
C PHE A 123 -14.51 9.50 -1.85
N ASN A 124 -14.86 10.21 -0.77
CA ASN A 124 -13.97 11.18 -0.14
C ASN A 124 -12.69 10.52 0.41
N ILE A 125 -12.81 9.34 1.01
CA ILE A 125 -11.63 8.64 1.55
C ILE A 125 -10.87 7.92 0.43
N ASN A 126 -11.56 7.06 -0.33
CA ASN A 126 -10.88 6.12 -1.22
C ASN A 126 -10.45 6.77 -2.55
N VAL A 127 -11.19 7.73 -3.07
CA VAL A 127 -10.91 8.35 -4.39
C VAL A 127 -10.24 9.70 -4.21
N LYS A 128 -10.92 10.66 -3.58
CA LYS A 128 -10.38 12.01 -3.35
C LYS A 128 -9.11 11.96 -2.50
N GLY A 129 -9.14 11.21 -1.39
CA GLY A 129 -7.98 11.05 -0.51
C GLY A 129 -6.77 10.45 -1.22
N THR A 130 -6.98 9.43 -2.05
CA THR A 130 -5.91 8.82 -2.87
C THR A 130 -5.37 9.79 -3.91
N LEU A 131 -6.25 10.47 -4.66
CA LEU A 131 -5.86 11.46 -5.67
C LEU A 131 -4.95 12.52 -5.06
N PHE A 132 -5.41 13.18 -3.99
CA PHE A 132 -4.66 14.29 -3.39
C PHE A 132 -3.44 13.83 -2.58
N THR A 133 -3.42 12.59 -2.08
CA THR A 133 -2.19 11.99 -1.55
C THR A 133 -1.11 11.99 -2.62
N VAL A 134 -1.41 11.54 -3.84
CA VAL A 134 -0.44 11.51 -4.93
C VAL A 134 -0.13 12.90 -5.48
N GLN A 135 -1.15 13.72 -5.75
CA GLN A 135 -0.96 15.05 -6.33
C GLN A 135 -0.02 15.92 -5.47
N LYS A 136 -0.25 15.95 -4.17
CA LYS A 136 0.57 16.76 -3.24
C LYS A 136 1.98 16.17 -3.03
N ALA A 137 2.18 14.90 -3.33
CA ALA A 137 3.49 14.25 -3.34
C ALA A 137 4.37 14.67 -4.51
N LEU A 138 3.77 14.96 -5.69
CA LEU A 138 4.50 15.15 -6.94
C LEU A 138 5.67 16.15 -6.87
N PRO A 139 5.57 17.32 -6.19
CA PRO A 139 6.69 18.25 -6.09
C PRO A 139 7.89 17.71 -5.30
N LEU A 140 7.66 16.72 -4.42
CA LEU A 140 8.66 16.13 -3.54
C LEU A 140 9.22 14.81 -4.08
N LEU A 141 8.56 14.18 -5.04
CA LEU A 141 9.04 12.94 -5.64
C LEU A 141 10.30 13.16 -6.47
N ASN A 142 11.24 12.24 -6.36
CA ASN A 142 12.38 12.13 -7.26
C ASN A 142 11.94 11.56 -8.61
N ASP A 143 12.70 11.82 -9.67
CA ASP A 143 12.50 11.11 -10.93
C ASP A 143 12.86 9.63 -10.76
N GLY A 144 12.11 8.74 -11.41
CA GLY A 144 12.23 7.31 -11.24
C GLY A 144 11.48 6.75 -10.00
N SER A 145 10.72 7.58 -9.28
CA SER A 145 9.93 7.19 -8.11
C SER A 145 8.84 6.15 -8.44
N SER A 146 8.30 5.52 -7.39
CA SER A 146 7.20 4.56 -7.48
C SER A 146 5.95 5.03 -6.73
N ILE A 147 4.80 5.00 -7.40
CA ILE A 147 3.48 5.26 -6.86
C ILE A 147 2.71 3.93 -6.82
N ILE A 148 2.22 3.57 -5.65
CA ILE A 148 1.44 2.36 -5.41
C ILE A 148 0.10 2.75 -4.81
N LEU A 149 -1.00 2.32 -5.43
CA LEU A 149 -2.35 2.56 -4.95
C LEU A 149 -2.99 1.26 -4.49
N THR A 150 -3.60 1.25 -3.32
CA THR A 150 -4.35 0.09 -2.85
C THR A 150 -5.69 -0.03 -3.57
N GLY A 151 -5.75 -0.94 -4.54
CA GLY A 151 -6.97 -1.39 -5.18
C GLY A 151 -7.76 -2.40 -4.35
N SER A 152 -8.45 -3.26 -5.02
CA SER A 152 -9.14 -4.45 -4.46
C SER A 152 -9.67 -5.31 -5.62
N ILE A 153 -9.80 -6.61 -5.41
CA ILE A 153 -10.56 -7.48 -6.32
C ILE A 153 -12.00 -6.98 -6.54
N ALA A 154 -12.57 -6.23 -5.58
CA ALA A 154 -13.89 -5.61 -5.72
C ALA A 154 -13.97 -4.55 -6.83
N GLY A 155 -12.83 -4.04 -7.32
CA GLY A 155 -12.78 -3.13 -8.47
C GLY A 155 -13.03 -3.81 -9.81
N VAL A 156 -12.96 -5.14 -9.87
CA VAL A 156 -13.14 -5.95 -11.10
C VAL A 156 -14.17 -7.06 -10.94
N LYS A 157 -14.45 -7.51 -9.72
CA LYS A 157 -15.40 -8.59 -9.44
C LYS A 157 -16.61 -8.05 -8.69
N GLY A 158 -17.81 -8.27 -9.24
CA GLY A 158 -19.07 -7.90 -8.59
C GLY A 158 -19.25 -8.63 -7.25
N THR A 159 -19.56 -7.89 -6.21
CA THR A 159 -19.87 -8.42 -4.88
C THR A 159 -21.14 -7.75 -4.36
N PRO A 160 -22.18 -8.52 -3.98
CA PRO A 160 -23.42 -7.95 -3.45
C PRO A 160 -23.17 -6.98 -2.29
N ALA A 161 -23.91 -5.88 -2.26
CA ALA A 161 -23.80 -4.81 -1.28
C ALA A 161 -22.44 -4.06 -1.24
N PHE A 162 -21.54 -4.31 -2.20
CA PHE A 162 -20.21 -3.69 -2.28
C PHE A 162 -20.05 -2.75 -3.48
N GLY A 163 -21.16 -2.33 -4.10
CA GLY A 163 -21.16 -1.56 -5.34
C GLY A 163 -20.40 -0.24 -5.24
N VAL A 164 -20.68 0.58 -4.22
CA VAL A 164 -19.99 1.88 -4.03
C VAL A 164 -18.50 1.68 -3.75
N TYR A 165 -18.16 0.74 -2.87
CA TYR A 165 -16.75 0.42 -2.60
C TYR A 165 -16.03 -0.07 -3.87
N GLY A 166 -16.63 -1.00 -4.61
CA GLY A 166 -16.08 -1.49 -5.88
C GLY A 166 -15.86 -0.36 -6.89
N ALA A 167 -16.82 0.56 -7.02
CA ALA A 167 -16.69 1.74 -7.88
C ALA A 167 -15.50 2.62 -7.48
N THR A 168 -15.25 2.82 -6.17
CA THR A 168 -14.06 3.57 -5.72
C THR A 168 -12.75 2.88 -6.14
N LYS A 169 -12.71 1.53 -6.11
CA LYS A 169 -11.52 0.76 -6.49
C LYS A 169 -11.31 0.70 -8.01
N ALA A 170 -12.39 0.70 -8.78
CA ALA A 170 -12.32 0.86 -10.24
C ALA A 170 -11.80 2.25 -10.65
N ALA A 171 -12.20 3.31 -9.95
CA ALA A 171 -11.69 4.67 -10.18
C ALA A 171 -10.16 4.75 -9.96
N ILE A 172 -9.64 4.14 -8.88
CA ILE A 172 -8.21 4.07 -8.58
C ILE A 172 -7.43 3.39 -9.71
N ARG A 173 -7.97 2.30 -10.25
CA ARG A 173 -7.37 1.60 -11.38
C ARG A 173 -7.26 2.50 -12.61
N ASN A 174 -8.23 3.35 -12.87
CA ASN A 174 -8.17 4.30 -13.98
C ASN A 174 -7.13 5.40 -13.76
N PHE A 175 -6.96 5.91 -12.54
CA PHE A 175 -5.92 6.89 -12.23
C PHE A 175 -4.53 6.41 -12.61
N VAL A 176 -4.18 5.19 -12.26
CA VAL A 176 -2.87 4.61 -12.57
C VAL A 176 -2.58 4.60 -14.06
N ARG A 177 -3.58 4.27 -14.89
CA ARG A 177 -3.42 4.28 -16.35
C ARG A 177 -3.15 5.68 -16.90
N ALA A 178 -3.88 6.69 -16.42
CA ALA A 178 -3.68 8.08 -16.81
C ALA A 178 -2.30 8.58 -16.35
N TRP A 179 -1.96 8.36 -15.08
CA TRP A 179 -0.70 8.84 -14.49
C TRP A 179 0.54 8.17 -15.07
N THR A 180 0.44 6.93 -15.55
CA THR A 180 1.53 6.28 -16.28
C THR A 180 1.94 7.07 -17.52
N VAL A 181 0.99 7.67 -18.21
CA VAL A 181 1.26 8.50 -19.39
C VAL A 181 1.70 9.91 -18.98
N GLU A 182 1.03 10.52 -18.01
CA GLU A 182 1.31 11.88 -17.56
C GLU A 182 2.69 12.02 -16.90
N LEU A 183 3.19 10.99 -16.23
CA LEU A 183 4.44 11.03 -15.46
C LEU A 183 5.63 10.37 -16.16
N LYS A 184 5.48 9.99 -17.44
CA LYS A 184 6.50 9.26 -18.22
C LYS A 184 7.84 10.01 -18.32
N ASP A 185 7.79 11.33 -18.50
CA ASP A 185 9.00 12.15 -18.69
C ASP A 185 9.85 12.21 -17.40
N ARG A 186 9.21 12.01 -16.25
CA ARG A 186 9.85 11.85 -14.95
C ARG A 186 10.19 10.40 -14.62
N ARG A 187 9.90 9.45 -15.50
CA ARG A 187 10.12 8.02 -15.31
C ARG A 187 9.48 7.48 -14.00
N ILE A 188 8.41 8.13 -13.52
CA ILE A 188 7.68 7.70 -12.33
C ILE A 188 6.76 6.55 -12.72
N ARG A 189 6.91 5.42 -12.04
CA ARG A 189 6.04 4.25 -12.21
C ARG A 189 4.79 4.39 -11.34
N SER A 190 3.65 3.99 -11.87
CA SER A 190 2.37 4.06 -11.16
C SER A 190 1.64 2.73 -11.32
N ASN A 191 1.33 2.05 -10.20
CA ASN A 191 0.72 0.71 -10.21
C ASN A 191 -0.36 0.57 -9.14
N VAL A 192 -1.31 -0.32 -9.39
CA VAL A 192 -2.32 -0.73 -8.40
C VAL A 192 -1.91 -2.05 -7.78
N LEU A 193 -1.97 -2.14 -6.47
CA LEU A 193 -1.90 -3.37 -5.70
C LEU A 193 -3.31 -3.72 -5.24
N SER A 194 -3.87 -4.82 -5.72
CA SER A 194 -5.25 -5.25 -5.47
C SER A 194 -5.29 -6.52 -4.61
N PRO A 195 -5.41 -6.36 -3.27
CA PRO A 195 -5.55 -7.50 -2.38
C PRO A 195 -6.89 -8.21 -2.57
N GLY A 196 -6.86 -9.53 -2.34
CA GLY A 196 -8.03 -10.30 -1.95
C GLY A 196 -8.36 -10.15 -0.48
N PRO A 197 -9.21 -11.03 0.09
CA PRO A 197 -9.47 -11.08 1.51
C PRO A 197 -8.17 -11.33 2.28
N THR A 198 -7.84 -10.39 3.14
CA THR A 198 -6.58 -10.38 3.91
C THR A 198 -6.92 -10.30 5.39
N ASP A 199 -6.20 -11.05 6.22
CA ASP A 199 -6.35 -11.08 7.67
C ASP A 199 -5.97 -9.73 8.29
N THR A 200 -6.94 -8.84 8.34
CA THR A 200 -6.80 -7.48 8.86
C THR A 200 -7.99 -7.17 9.76
N PRO A 201 -7.89 -6.17 10.66
CA PRO A 201 -9.02 -5.76 11.49
C PRO A 201 -10.28 -5.37 10.69
N LEU A 202 -10.15 -5.07 9.41
CA LEU A 202 -11.28 -4.79 8.51
C LEU A 202 -12.11 -6.06 8.24
N VAL A 203 -11.46 -7.22 8.11
CA VAL A 203 -12.11 -8.51 7.79
C VAL A 203 -12.38 -9.32 9.05
N THR A 204 -11.44 -9.39 10.00
CA THR A 204 -11.56 -10.25 11.20
C THR A 204 -12.64 -9.81 12.20
N ARG A 205 -13.17 -8.60 12.06
CA ARG A 205 -14.34 -8.15 12.84
C ARG A 205 -15.66 -8.71 12.32
N GLN A 206 -15.67 -9.42 11.18
CA GLN A 206 -16.86 -10.06 10.64
C GLN A 206 -17.22 -11.33 11.44
N PRO A 207 -18.48 -11.76 11.45
CA PRO A 207 -18.88 -13.03 12.06
C PRO A 207 -18.11 -14.22 11.45
N VAL A 208 -17.85 -15.24 12.28
CA VAL A 208 -17.07 -16.44 11.88
C VAL A 208 -17.64 -17.10 10.62
N ASP A 209 -18.97 -17.23 10.51
CA ASP A 209 -19.62 -17.81 9.34
C ASP A 209 -19.41 -16.96 8.06
N ALA A 210 -19.30 -15.63 8.21
CA ALA A 210 -19.01 -14.76 7.08
C ALA A 210 -17.55 -14.96 6.61
N ILE A 211 -16.63 -15.10 7.57
CA ILE A 211 -15.21 -15.38 7.26
C ILE A 211 -15.09 -16.75 6.56
N ALA A 212 -15.76 -17.80 7.07
CA ALA A 212 -15.74 -19.13 6.45
C ALA A 212 -16.25 -19.09 4.99
N ARG A 213 -17.35 -18.36 4.74
CA ARG A 213 -17.86 -18.13 3.39
C ARG A 213 -16.87 -17.37 2.50
N ILE A 214 -16.16 -16.38 3.03
CA ILE A 214 -15.13 -15.68 2.28
C ILE A 214 -14.01 -16.65 1.92
N VAL A 215 -13.49 -17.42 2.87
CA VAL A 215 -12.39 -18.38 2.67
C VAL A 215 -12.77 -19.43 1.63
N SER A 216 -14.00 -19.96 1.65
CA SER A 216 -14.44 -20.96 0.66
C SER A 216 -14.44 -20.47 -0.79
N THR A 217 -14.34 -19.16 -1.03
CA THR A 217 -14.24 -18.57 -2.38
C THR A 217 -12.80 -18.31 -2.83
N ILE A 218 -11.81 -18.63 -2.01
CA ILE A 218 -10.39 -18.39 -2.32
C ILE A 218 -9.75 -19.73 -2.75
N PRO A 219 -9.23 -19.86 -3.98
CA PRO A 219 -8.60 -21.10 -4.45
C PRO A 219 -7.49 -21.62 -3.55
N MET A 220 -6.69 -20.75 -2.93
CA MET A 220 -5.65 -21.15 -1.98
C MET A 220 -6.19 -21.59 -0.61
N GLY A 221 -7.51 -21.58 -0.37
CA GLY A 221 -8.18 -22.11 0.83
C GLY A 221 -7.95 -21.31 2.10
N ARG A 222 -7.38 -20.10 2.03
CA ARG A 222 -7.15 -19.23 3.19
C ARG A 222 -7.16 -17.75 2.81
N MET A 223 -7.33 -16.88 3.77
CA MET A 223 -7.04 -15.46 3.59
C MET A 223 -5.53 -15.22 3.41
N GLY A 224 -5.19 -14.13 2.75
CA GLY A 224 -3.82 -13.64 2.71
C GLY A 224 -3.42 -12.99 4.05
N GLU A 225 -2.14 -13.04 4.35
CA GLU A 225 -1.56 -12.31 5.49
C GLU A 225 -1.15 -10.89 5.06
N PRO A 226 -1.21 -9.88 5.94
CA PRO A 226 -0.73 -8.54 5.64
C PRO A 226 0.70 -8.50 5.10
N ASP A 227 1.57 -9.39 5.61
CA ASP A 227 2.97 -9.49 5.18
C ASP A 227 3.10 -10.01 3.73
N GLU A 228 2.16 -10.81 3.24
CA GLU A 228 2.17 -11.28 1.84
C GLU A 228 1.85 -10.11 0.90
N ILE A 229 0.90 -9.25 1.28
CA ILE A 229 0.57 -8.04 0.53
C ILE A 229 1.72 -7.02 0.61
N ALA A 230 2.35 -6.90 1.78
CA ALA A 230 3.52 -6.03 1.96
C ALA A 230 4.71 -6.43 1.07
N LYS A 231 4.94 -7.73 0.84
CA LYS A 231 5.98 -8.21 -0.09
C LYS A 231 5.69 -7.80 -1.53
N ALA A 232 4.43 -7.83 -1.95
CA ALA A 232 4.05 -7.35 -3.27
C ALA A 232 4.17 -5.80 -3.37
N ALA A 233 3.86 -5.07 -2.30
CA ALA A 233 4.13 -3.64 -2.23
C ALA A 233 5.63 -3.34 -2.33
N LEU A 234 6.48 -4.12 -1.66
CA LEU A 234 7.95 -4.01 -1.76
C LEU A 234 8.44 -4.25 -3.19
N PHE A 235 7.94 -5.27 -3.87
CA PHE A 235 8.25 -5.51 -5.28
C PHE A 235 7.92 -4.27 -6.12
N LEU A 236 6.72 -3.72 -6.00
CA LEU A 236 6.32 -2.53 -6.75
C LEU A 236 7.10 -1.26 -6.35
N ALA A 237 7.58 -1.17 -5.11
CA ALA A 237 8.35 -0.05 -4.59
C ALA A 237 9.81 -0.07 -5.06
N SER A 238 10.38 -1.25 -5.26
CA SER A 238 11.80 -1.47 -5.54
C SER A 238 12.13 -1.49 -7.04
N ASP A 239 13.42 -1.58 -7.34
CA ASP A 239 13.92 -1.70 -8.71
C ASP A 239 13.64 -3.09 -9.32
N ASP A 240 13.20 -4.07 -8.52
CA ASP A 240 12.73 -5.38 -9.03
C ASP A 240 11.55 -5.21 -10.02
N SER A 241 10.82 -4.10 -9.93
CA SER A 241 9.71 -3.75 -10.82
C SER A 241 10.03 -2.59 -11.76
N SER A 242 11.32 -2.38 -12.10
CA SER A 242 11.79 -1.23 -12.89
C SER A 242 11.13 -1.12 -14.28
N PHE A 243 10.63 -2.22 -14.85
CA PHE A 243 9.90 -2.24 -16.13
C PHE A 243 8.39 -2.52 -15.97
N VAL A 244 7.84 -2.24 -14.77
CA VAL A 244 6.42 -2.48 -14.44
C VAL A 244 5.74 -1.16 -14.09
N THR A 245 4.84 -0.69 -14.96
CA THR A 245 4.00 0.50 -14.74
C THR A 245 2.64 0.34 -15.40
N GLY A 246 1.60 0.98 -14.87
CA GLY A 246 0.24 0.96 -15.41
C GLY A 246 -0.55 -0.31 -15.11
N ILE A 247 0.00 -1.26 -14.34
CA ILE A 247 -0.65 -2.53 -14.07
C ILE A 247 -1.53 -2.50 -12.82
N GLU A 248 -2.40 -3.50 -12.74
CA GLU A 248 -3.08 -3.92 -11.52
C GLU A 248 -2.54 -5.31 -11.13
N LEU A 249 -1.82 -5.37 -10.01
CA LEU A 249 -1.27 -6.61 -9.46
C LEU A 249 -2.23 -7.19 -8.43
N PHE A 250 -2.84 -8.32 -8.75
CA PHE A 250 -3.71 -9.06 -7.82
C PHE A 250 -2.87 -9.92 -6.87
N VAL A 251 -3.16 -9.81 -5.57
CA VAL A 251 -2.58 -10.64 -4.50
C VAL A 251 -3.74 -11.16 -3.67
N ASP A 252 -4.40 -12.21 -4.16
CA ASP A 252 -5.75 -12.58 -3.74
C ASP A 252 -5.99 -14.10 -3.60
N GLY A 253 -4.93 -14.89 -3.68
CA GLY A 253 -5.04 -16.36 -3.64
C GLY A 253 -5.82 -16.96 -4.81
N GLY A 254 -5.89 -16.25 -5.96
CA GLY A 254 -6.57 -16.66 -7.19
C GLY A 254 -8.05 -16.26 -7.27
N ARG A 255 -8.59 -15.57 -6.28
CA ARG A 255 -10.03 -15.30 -6.18
C ARG A 255 -10.60 -14.46 -7.33
N ALA A 256 -9.84 -13.52 -7.88
CA ALA A 256 -10.31 -12.69 -8.98
C ALA A 256 -10.18 -13.35 -10.36
N GLN A 257 -9.49 -14.49 -10.46
CA GLN A 257 -9.17 -15.14 -11.72
C GLN A 257 -10.21 -16.17 -12.13
N ILE A 258 -11.17 -16.50 -11.24
CA ILE A 258 -12.25 -17.48 -11.47
C ILE A 258 -13.63 -16.89 -11.18
#